data_7c8e4d34bed14dd3a08b8808033d8914
#
_entry.id   7c8e4d34bed14dd3a08b8808033d8914
#
_cell.length_a   1.000
_cell.length_b   1.000
_cell.length_c   1.000
_cell.angle_alpha   90.00
_cell.angle_beta   90.00
_cell.angle_gamma   90.00
#
_symmetry.space_group_name_H-M   'P 1'
#
loop_
_entity.id
_entity.type
_entity.pdbx_description
1 polymer ?
#
loop_
_entity_poly.entity_id
_entity_poly.type
_entity_poly.pdbx_seq_one_letter_code
_entity_poly.pdbx_strand_id
1 'polypeptide(L)'
;MEIVKVSRLVKSEDLNHHGTLFAGRMAEWFIESSFICGAKATLKPENIVCVNVHGLSFKKPANKGDIINLEARIAKAGRSSFVVYGKLTRNTDYDDILSDGYITFVFIDEAGKTIPHGLVLGDPIDDQDAIIREGAMNLK
;
A
#
# COMPACT_ATOMS: atom_id res chain seq x y z
N MET A 1 5.33 -3.57 13.41
CA MET A 1 5.36 -4.33 12.16
C MET A 1 6.28 -3.68 11.16
N GLU A 2 6.77 -4.48 10.24
CA GLU A 2 7.75 -4.07 9.26
C GLU A 2 7.18 -3.10 8.23
N ILE A 3 7.96 -2.08 7.87
CA ILE A 3 7.67 -1.23 6.71
C ILE A 3 8.29 -1.91 5.50
N VAL A 4 7.46 -2.23 4.51
CA VAL A 4 7.91 -2.84 3.27
C VAL A 4 8.27 -1.75 2.27
N LYS A 5 9.44 -1.87 1.65
CA LYS A 5 9.94 -0.92 0.65
C LYS A 5 10.26 -1.65 -0.64
N VAL A 6 9.71 -1.14 -1.74
CA VAL A 6 9.93 -1.66 -3.09
C VAL A 6 10.24 -0.46 -3.98
N SER A 7 11.12 -0.64 -4.96
CA SER A 7 11.42 0.42 -5.94
C SER A 7 11.16 -0.08 -7.35
N ARG A 8 10.67 0.82 -8.20
CA ARG A 8 10.39 0.56 -9.61
C ARG A 8 10.97 1.66 -10.49
N LEU A 9 11.55 1.28 -11.60
CA LEU A 9 12.00 2.24 -12.63
C LEU A 9 10.86 2.51 -13.59
N VAL A 10 10.59 3.79 -13.87
CA VAL A 10 9.60 4.17 -14.87
C VAL A 10 10.22 4.00 -16.27
N LYS A 11 9.70 3.06 -17.04
CA LYS A 11 10.15 2.75 -18.40
C LYS A 11 9.17 3.29 -19.43
N SER A 12 9.55 3.29 -20.70
CA SER A 12 8.68 3.75 -21.79
C SER A 12 7.34 3.05 -21.81
N GLU A 13 7.30 1.75 -21.50
CA GLU A 13 6.08 0.94 -21.46
C GLU A 13 5.11 1.33 -20.34
N ASP A 14 5.59 2.10 -19.35
CA ASP A 14 4.80 2.53 -18.20
C ASP A 14 4.13 3.90 -18.41
N LEU A 15 4.39 4.54 -19.55
CA LEU A 15 3.92 5.90 -19.82
C LEU A 15 2.52 5.94 -20.44
N ASN A 16 1.81 7.02 -20.11
CA ASN A 16 0.54 7.36 -20.73
C ASN A 16 0.76 8.21 -22.00
N HIS A 17 -0.32 8.70 -22.59
CA HIS A 17 -0.29 9.51 -23.83
C HIS A 17 0.34 10.91 -23.62
N HIS A 18 0.50 11.38 -22.38
CA HIS A 18 1.20 12.62 -22.06
C HIS A 18 2.70 12.44 -21.85
N GLY A 19 3.19 11.20 -21.90
CA GLY A 19 4.61 10.91 -21.63
C GLY A 19 4.98 10.85 -20.16
N THR A 20 3.98 10.73 -19.27
CA THR A 20 4.21 10.54 -17.82
C THR A 20 3.70 9.18 -17.39
N LEU A 21 4.07 8.77 -16.17
CA LEU A 21 3.65 7.46 -15.62
C LEU A 21 2.13 7.34 -15.66
N PHE A 22 1.64 6.27 -16.27
CA PHE A 22 0.21 5.99 -16.35
C PHE A 22 -0.36 5.74 -14.95
N ALA A 23 -1.44 6.44 -14.62
CA ALA A 23 -2.08 6.34 -13.31
C ALA A 23 -2.48 4.90 -12.94
N GLY A 24 -2.98 4.14 -13.92
CA GLY A 24 -3.30 2.73 -13.72
C GLY A 24 -2.11 1.88 -13.35
N ARG A 25 -0.94 2.18 -13.91
CA ARG A 25 0.31 1.50 -13.55
C ARG A 25 0.75 1.86 -12.13
N MET A 26 0.62 3.13 -11.76
CA MET A 26 0.92 3.59 -10.40
C MET A 26 0.00 2.89 -9.38
N ALA A 27 -1.29 2.80 -9.70
CA ALA A 27 -2.26 2.09 -8.86
C ALA A 27 -1.94 0.59 -8.73
N GLU A 28 -1.53 -0.05 -9.83
CA GLU A 28 -1.11 -1.45 -9.84
C GLU A 28 0.08 -1.69 -8.90
N TRP A 29 1.10 -0.84 -8.99
CA TRP A 29 2.27 -0.93 -8.11
C TRP A 29 1.91 -0.68 -6.64
N PHE A 30 1.00 0.26 -6.38
CA PHE A 30 0.49 0.54 -5.05
C PHE A 30 -0.21 -0.69 -4.45
N ILE A 31 -1.10 -1.31 -5.19
CA ILE A 31 -1.84 -2.50 -4.74
C ILE A 31 -0.88 -3.66 -4.52
N GLU A 32 0.05 -3.89 -5.44
CA GLU A 32 1.03 -4.96 -5.33
C GLU A 32 1.92 -4.80 -4.09
N SER A 33 2.47 -3.61 -3.86
CA SER A 33 3.33 -3.37 -2.69
C SER A 33 2.56 -3.49 -1.38
N SER A 34 1.30 -3.06 -1.36
CA SER A 34 0.42 -3.21 -0.21
C SER A 34 0.09 -4.67 0.07
N PHE A 35 -0.15 -5.46 -0.98
CA PHE A 35 -0.36 -6.90 -0.88
C PHE A 35 0.89 -7.59 -0.33
N ILE A 36 2.08 -7.23 -0.84
CA ILE A 36 3.36 -7.79 -0.35
C ILE A 36 3.51 -7.53 1.15
N CYS A 37 3.13 -6.34 1.61
CA CYS A 37 3.15 -6.00 3.03
C CYS A 37 2.30 -6.98 3.84
N GLY A 38 1.07 -7.23 3.42
CA GLY A 38 0.18 -8.19 4.05
C GLY A 38 0.71 -9.62 3.98
N ALA A 39 1.25 -10.01 2.82
CA ALA A 39 1.81 -11.35 2.62
C ALA A 39 3.01 -11.61 3.52
N LYS A 40 3.90 -10.64 3.68
CA LYS A 40 5.04 -10.77 4.58
C LYS A 40 4.62 -10.84 6.05
N ALA A 41 3.58 -10.12 6.43
CA ALA A 41 3.09 -10.10 7.81
C ALA A 41 2.36 -11.39 8.18
N THR A 42 1.56 -11.94 7.29
CA THR A 42 0.75 -13.14 7.55
C THR A 42 1.43 -14.45 7.16
N LEU A 43 2.38 -14.39 6.22
CA LEU A 43 3.05 -15.54 5.60
C LEU A 43 2.07 -16.47 4.86
N LYS A 44 0.89 -15.98 4.52
CA LYS A 44 -0.17 -16.74 3.83
C LYS A 44 -0.84 -15.90 2.73
N PRO A 45 -0.10 -15.61 1.64
CA PRO A 45 -0.65 -14.79 0.56
C PRO A 45 -1.91 -15.39 -0.06
N GLU A 46 -2.07 -16.72 -0.05
CA GLU A 46 -3.23 -17.42 -0.58
C GLU A 46 -4.54 -17.10 0.14
N ASN A 47 -4.44 -16.57 1.37
CA ASN A 47 -5.62 -16.26 2.19
C ASN A 47 -6.03 -14.78 2.10
N ILE A 48 -5.25 -13.94 1.41
CA ILE A 48 -5.47 -12.49 1.39
C ILE A 48 -6.26 -12.07 0.16
N VAL A 49 -7.32 -11.29 0.39
CA VAL A 49 -8.15 -10.72 -0.69
C VAL A 49 -8.27 -9.22 -0.47
N CYS A 50 -8.04 -8.45 -1.54
CA CYS A 50 -8.28 -7.01 -1.55
C CYS A 50 -9.79 -6.76 -1.65
N VAL A 51 -10.34 -5.97 -0.73
CA VAL A 51 -11.78 -5.66 -0.74
C VAL A 51 -12.09 -4.20 -0.98
N ASN A 52 -11.16 -3.28 -0.71
CA ASN A 52 -11.40 -1.87 -0.93
C ASN A 52 -10.11 -1.06 -1.02
N VAL A 53 -10.03 -0.20 -2.03
CA VAL A 53 -8.97 0.80 -2.15
C VAL A 53 -9.58 2.14 -1.76
N HIS A 54 -9.11 2.72 -0.65
CA HIS A 54 -9.68 3.92 -0.08
C HIS A 54 -8.93 5.17 -0.58
N GLY A 55 -9.50 5.85 -1.56
CA GLY A 55 -9.11 7.19 -1.93
C GLY A 55 -7.65 7.36 -2.36
N LEU A 56 -7.16 6.50 -3.24
CA LEU A 56 -5.83 6.68 -3.81
C LEU A 56 -5.77 7.98 -4.60
N SER A 57 -4.95 8.92 -4.12
CA SER A 57 -4.82 10.23 -4.77
C SER A 57 -3.56 10.30 -5.62
N PHE A 58 -3.66 10.94 -6.79
CA PHE A 58 -2.55 11.15 -7.71
C PHE A 58 -2.19 12.62 -7.66
N LYS A 59 -1.17 12.98 -6.86
CA LYS A 59 -0.84 14.36 -6.54
C LYS A 59 0.10 15.00 -7.54
N LYS A 60 1.03 14.20 -8.08
CA LYS A 60 2.09 14.67 -9.00
C LYS A 60 2.39 13.61 -10.04
N PRO A 61 2.75 14.04 -11.27
CA PRO A 61 3.19 13.10 -12.29
C PRO A 61 4.61 12.61 -12.03
N ALA A 62 4.93 11.44 -12.57
CA ALA A 62 6.30 10.93 -12.63
C ALA A 62 6.72 10.79 -14.09
N ASN A 63 8.01 10.90 -14.36
CA ASN A 63 8.58 10.92 -15.69
C ASN A 63 9.38 9.64 -15.96
N LYS A 64 9.61 9.37 -17.25
CA LYS A 64 10.48 8.29 -17.68
C LYS A 64 11.86 8.45 -17.03
N GLY A 65 12.38 7.36 -16.49
CA GLY A 65 13.67 7.35 -15.81
C GLY A 65 13.59 7.63 -14.31
N ASP A 66 12.45 8.10 -13.82
CA ASP A 66 12.26 8.25 -12.37
C ASP A 66 12.24 6.89 -11.69
N ILE A 67 12.76 6.84 -10.47
CA ILE A 67 12.64 5.67 -9.61
C ILE A 67 11.49 5.93 -8.64
N ILE A 68 10.48 5.08 -8.68
CA ILE A 68 9.33 5.18 -7.78
C ILE A 68 9.60 4.32 -6.55
N ASN A 69 9.57 4.93 -5.38
CA ASN A 69 9.72 4.26 -4.12
C ASN A 69 8.33 3.99 -3.54
N LEU A 70 8.05 2.72 -3.27
CA LEU A 70 6.79 2.30 -2.67
C LEU A 70 7.07 1.87 -1.23
N GLU A 71 6.38 2.50 -0.29
CA GLU A 71 6.39 2.13 1.11
C GLU A 71 5.01 1.66 1.52
N ALA A 72 4.94 0.54 2.23
CA ALA A 72 3.68 0.00 2.71
C ALA A 72 3.83 -0.49 4.14
N ARG A 73 2.84 -0.18 4.97
CA ARG A 73 2.79 -0.62 6.37
C ARG A 73 1.36 -0.92 6.77
N ILE A 74 1.21 -1.85 7.71
CA ILE A 74 -0.11 -2.15 8.27
C ILE A 74 -0.47 -1.04 9.24
N ALA A 75 -1.61 -0.39 8.99
CA ALA A 75 -2.08 0.76 9.75
C ALA A 75 -3.24 0.42 10.71
N LYS A 76 -3.89 -0.73 10.50
CA LYS A 76 -5.00 -1.19 11.34
C LYS A 76 -5.13 -2.69 11.21
N ALA A 77 -5.40 -3.37 12.31
CA ALA A 77 -5.64 -4.81 12.32
C ALA A 77 -6.91 -5.11 13.10
N GLY A 78 -7.93 -5.62 12.39
CA GLY A 78 -9.14 -6.18 12.99
C GLY A 78 -8.94 -7.68 13.24
N ARG A 79 -10.04 -8.43 13.36
CA ARG A 79 -9.97 -9.89 13.53
C ARG A 79 -9.55 -10.60 12.22
N SER A 80 -10.31 -10.37 11.15
CA SER A 80 -10.07 -10.97 9.84
C SER A 80 -9.64 -9.96 8.78
N SER A 81 -9.79 -8.67 9.05
CA SER A 81 -9.40 -7.60 8.13
C SER A 81 -8.19 -6.84 8.64
N PHE A 82 -7.46 -6.24 7.73
CA PHE A 82 -6.38 -5.30 8.06
C PHE A 82 -6.30 -4.23 6.98
N VAL A 83 -5.79 -3.08 7.37
CA VAL A 83 -5.63 -1.92 6.47
C VAL A 83 -4.15 -1.63 6.31
N VAL A 84 -3.74 -1.49 5.06
CA VAL A 84 -2.37 -1.10 4.70
C VAL A 84 -2.39 0.35 4.23
N TYR A 85 -1.45 1.15 4.72
CA TYR A 85 -1.14 2.45 4.17
C TYR A 85 0.03 2.33 3.22
N GLY A 86 -0.12 2.85 2.00
CA GLY A 86 0.94 2.89 1.01
C GLY A 86 1.21 4.31 0.55
N LYS A 87 2.47 4.62 0.31
CA LYS A 87 2.86 5.88 -0.30
C LYS A 87 3.91 5.67 -1.38
N LEU A 88 3.87 6.53 -2.39
CA LEU A 88 4.80 6.55 -3.50
C LEU A 88 5.54 7.87 -3.50
N THR A 89 6.87 7.78 -3.51
CA THR A 89 7.77 8.93 -3.63
C THR A 89 8.70 8.68 -4.81
N ARG A 90 9.53 9.64 -5.19
CA ARG A 90 10.43 9.45 -6.32
C ARG A 90 11.88 9.78 -5.99
N ASN A 91 12.76 9.01 -6.62
CA ASN A 91 14.21 9.20 -6.55
C ASN A 91 14.69 9.22 -5.11
N THR A 92 15.46 10.23 -4.72
CA THR A 92 15.98 10.37 -3.37
C THR A 92 15.17 11.33 -2.49
N ASP A 93 14.06 11.85 -3.01
CA ASP A 93 13.17 12.75 -2.27
C ASP A 93 12.00 11.94 -1.67
N TYR A 94 12.21 11.41 -0.48
CA TYR A 94 11.23 10.58 0.22
C TYR A 94 10.12 11.39 0.89
N ASP A 95 10.17 12.72 0.81
CA ASP A 95 9.11 13.61 1.30
C ASP A 95 8.23 14.12 0.15
N ASP A 96 8.64 13.92 -1.10
CA ASP A 96 7.88 14.29 -2.29
C ASP A 96 6.86 13.19 -2.62
N ILE A 97 5.72 13.23 -1.95
CA ILE A 97 4.67 12.21 -2.11
C ILE A 97 3.94 12.42 -3.43
N LEU A 98 4.07 11.46 -4.34
CA LEU A 98 3.37 11.44 -5.62
C LEU A 98 1.95 10.93 -5.48
N SER A 99 1.77 9.94 -4.60
CA SER A 99 0.48 9.30 -4.37
C SER A 99 0.53 8.60 -3.01
N ASP A 100 -0.60 8.53 -2.34
CA ASP A 100 -0.76 7.72 -1.13
C ASP A 100 -2.21 7.28 -0.98
N GLY A 101 -2.43 6.32 -0.11
CA GLY A 101 -3.76 5.82 0.16
C GLY A 101 -3.77 4.65 1.11
N TYR A 102 -4.97 4.19 1.40
CA TYR A 102 -5.24 3.03 2.25
C TYR A 102 -5.94 1.95 1.45
N ILE A 103 -5.64 0.71 1.79
CA ILE A 103 -6.29 -0.44 1.17
C ILE A 103 -6.67 -1.44 2.25
N THR A 104 -7.90 -1.97 2.18
CA THR A 104 -8.37 -2.97 3.11
C THR A 104 -8.27 -4.35 2.47
N PHE A 105 -7.65 -5.26 3.21
CA PHE A 105 -7.58 -6.68 2.88
C PHE A 105 -8.37 -7.48 3.91
N VAL A 106 -8.84 -8.63 3.48
CA VAL A 106 -9.54 -9.60 4.34
C VAL A 106 -8.85 -10.95 4.22
N PHE A 107 -8.76 -11.65 5.33
CA PHE A 107 -8.18 -12.98 5.42
C PHE A 107 -9.31 -14.01 5.32
N ILE A 108 -9.23 -14.91 4.34
CA ILE A 108 -10.28 -15.90 4.07
C ILE A 108 -9.69 -17.30 3.96
N ASP A 109 -10.53 -18.31 4.19
CA ASP A 109 -10.19 -19.71 3.94
C ASP A 109 -10.52 -20.11 2.49
N GLU A 110 -10.28 -21.38 2.14
CA GLU A 110 -10.54 -21.89 0.80
C GLU A 110 -12.03 -21.81 0.40
N ALA A 111 -12.95 -21.82 1.38
CA ALA A 111 -14.38 -21.71 1.13
C ALA A 111 -14.85 -20.24 1.02
N GLY A 112 -13.94 -19.28 1.17
CA GLY A 112 -14.26 -17.86 1.10
C GLY A 112 -14.80 -17.28 2.41
N LYS A 113 -14.73 -18.03 3.52
CA LYS A 113 -15.12 -17.52 4.83
C LYS A 113 -14.00 -16.74 5.47
N THR A 114 -14.36 -15.66 6.16
CA THR A 114 -13.38 -14.87 6.91
C THR A 114 -12.85 -15.67 8.10
N ILE A 115 -11.53 -15.63 8.27
CA ILE A 115 -10.84 -16.27 9.38
C ILE A 115 -9.87 -15.29 10.03
N PRO A 116 -9.49 -15.50 11.30
CA PRO A 116 -8.53 -14.62 11.95
C PRO A 116 -7.17 -14.67 11.30
N HIS A 117 -6.55 -13.51 11.06
CA HIS A 117 -5.20 -13.43 10.51
C HIS A 117 -4.11 -13.51 11.59
N GLY A 118 -4.46 -13.34 12.85
CA GLY A 118 -3.50 -13.41 13.95
C GLY A 118 -2.56 -12.21 14.08
N LEU A 119 -2.74 -11.18 13.28
CA LEU A 119 -1.88 -9.99 13.36
C LEU A 119 -2.19 -9.16 14.60
N VAL A 120 -1.14 -8.78 15.32
CA VAL A 120 -1.23 -7.88 16.46
C VAL A 120 -0.38 -6.66 16.17
N LEU A 121 -1.03 -5.50 16.13
CA LEU A 121 -0.37 -4.24 15.88
C LEU A 121 0.11 -3.70 17.23
N GLY A 122 1.43 -3.56 17.40
CA GLY A 122 2.00 -2.95 18.61
C GLY A 122 1.74 -1.45 18.66
N ASP A 123 2.39 -0.77 19.59
CA ASP A 123 2.30 0.69 19.68
C ASP A 123 2.90 1.36 18.44
N PRO A 124 2.42 2.57 18.07
CA PRO A 124 3.03 3.34 16.98
C PRO A 124 4.53 3.54 17.23
N ILE A 125 5.33 3.44 16.17
CA ILE A 125 6.80 3.56 16.27
C ILE A 125 7.25 5.01 16.38
N ASP A 126 6.44 5.96 15.91
CA ASP A 126 6.70 7.40 15.95
C ASP A 126 5.39 8.18 15.73
N ASP A 127 5.48 9.51 15.72
CA ASP A 127 4.32 10.39 15.54
C ASP A 127 3.68 10.24 14.16
N GLN A 128 4.49 10.05 13.13
CA GLN A 128 4.00 9.84 11.77
C GLN A 128 3.19 8.55 11.68
N ASP A 129 3.68 7.48 12.29
CA ASP A 129 2.97 6.20 12.34
C ASP A 129 1.63 6.35 13.07
N ALA A 130 1.60 7.10 14.17
CA ALA A 130 0.37 7.38 14.91
C ALA A 130 -0.66 8.12 14.03
N ILE A 131 -0.22 9.10 13.24
CA ILE A 131 -1.08 9.84 12.31
C ILE A 131 -1.64 8.93 11.22
N ILE A 132 -0.80 8.06 10.66
CA ILE A 132 -1.21 7.09 9.64
C ILE A 132 -2.27 6.14 10.19
N ARG A 133 -2.07 5.64 11.41
CA ARG A 133 -3.05 4.75 12.07
C ARG A 133 -4.36 5.45 12.38
N GLU A 134 -4.30 6.71 12.78
CA GLU A 134 -5.52 7.52 12.99
C GLU A 134 -6.31 7.66 11.68
N GLY A 135 -5.63 7.90 10.56
CA GLY A 135 -6.26 7.92 9.24
C GLY A 135 -6.96 6.62 8.90
N ALA A 136 -6.35 5.48 9.25
CA ALA A 136 -6.96 4.17 9.04
C ALA A 136 -8.22 3.97 9.89
N MET A 137 -8.24 4.48 11.12
CA MET A 137 -9.41 4.40 12.01
C MET A 137 -10.59 5.23 11.51
N ASN A 138 -10.34 6.27 10.73
CA ASN A 138 -11.36 7.18 10.21
C ASN A 138 -11.86 6.82 8.81
N LEU A 139 -11.45 5.71 8.24
CA LEU A 139 -11.94 5.24 6.93
C LEU A 139 -13.40 4.86 7.01
N LYS A 140 -14.12 5.18 5.94
CA LYS A 140 -15.55 4.90 5.80
C LYS A 140 -15.82 3.69 4.92
#